data_7d801657e82b714e95fabdf4c33ea7c0
#
_entry.id   7d801657e82b714e95fabdf4c33ea7c0
#
_cell.length_a   1.000
_cell.length_b   1.000
_cell.length_c   1.000
_cell.angle_alpha   90.00
_cell.angle_beta   90.00
_cell.angle_gamma   90.00
#
_symmetry.space_group_name_H-M   'P 1'
#
loop_
_entity.id
_entity.type
_entity.pdbx_description
1 polymer ?
#
loop_
_entity_poly.entity_id
_entity_poly.type
_entity_poly.pdbx_seq_one_letter_code
_entity_poly.pdbx_strand_id
1 'polypeptide(L)'
;MIYWLHRIFHVVPILKEIHLVHHRHVTLGTGSNKWNWKHMFLWVDDWKGTVDQWLMEIIPTIIFCWVFNQWWLLAFYWFWTAFVQERIEHNKNFNIYPILSSGKWHLVHHRNCNVNYGVFFPIWDILFRTDSKLD
;
A
#
# COMPACT_ATOMS: atom_id res chain seq x y z
N MET A 1 1.49 -4.48 11.17
CA MET A 1 2.40 -3.32 11.07
C MET A 1 1.89 -2.33 10.04
N ILE A 2 1.84 -2.63 8.74
CA ILE A 2 1.46 -1.71 7.65
C ILE A 2 0.10 -1.04 7.86
N TYR A 3 -0.93 -1.77 8.28
CA TYR A 3 -2.24 -1.21 8.63
C TYR A 3 -2.16 0.00 9.59
N TRP A 4 -1.37 -0.11 10.67
CA TRP A 4 -1.24 0.98 11.65
C TRP A 4 -0.46 2.15 11.10
N LEU A 5 0.60 1.89 10.34
CA LEU A 5 1.37 2.93 9.66
C LEU A 5 0.48 3.69 8.68
N HIS A 6 -0.29 2.98 7.86
CA HIS A 6 -1.22 3.58 6.92
C HIS A 6 -2.24 4.51 7.62
N ARG A 7 -2.81 4.08 8.75
CA ARG A 7 -3.66 4.97 9.56
C ARG A 7 -2.92 6.20 10.07
N ILE A 8 -1.69 6.05 10.54
CA ILE A 8 -0.85 7.16 11.00
C ILE A 8 -0.60 8.14 9.85
N PHE A 9 -0.35 7.64 8.65
CA PHE A 9 -0.15 8.47 7.45
C PHE A 9 -1.39 9.29 7.08
N HIS A 10 -2.59 8.86 7.44
CA HIS A 10 -3.81 9.65 7.27
C HIS A 10 -4.09 10.66 8.40
N VAL A 11 -3.42 10.55 9.54
CA VAL A 11 -3.67 11.39 10.73
C VAL A 11 -2.59 12.45 10.93
N VAL A 12 -1.31 12.09 10.78
CA VAL A 12 -0.19 13.01 11.00
C VAL A 12 -0.04 13.95 9.80
N PRO A 13 -0.17 15.29 9.96
CA PRO A 13 -0.29 16.22 8.83
C PRO A 13 0.82 16.09 7.78
N ILE A 14 2.09 16.04 8.21
CA ILE A 14 3.23 15.96 7.28
C ILE A 14 3.24 14.64 6.50
N LEU A 15 2.93 13.52 7.16
CA LEU A 15 2.86 12.21 6.51
C LEU A 15 1.65 12.13 5.58
N LYS A 16 0.54 12.74 5.99
CA LYS A 16 -0.67 12.82 5.17
C LYS A 16 -0.44 13.56 3.86
N GLU A 17 0.28 14.67 3.88
CA GLU A 17 0.62 15.41 2.66
C GLU A 17 1.41 14.56 1.67
N ILE A 18 2.36 13.76 2.17
CA ILE A 18 3.17 12.86 1.35
C ILE A 18 2.26 11.75 0.78
N HIS A 19 1.49 11.10 1.62
CA HIS A 19 0.64 9.96 1.24
C HIS A 19 -0.50 10.36 0.28
N LEU A 20 -1.09 11.53 0.45
CA LEU A 20 -2.13 12.02 -0.46
C LEU A 20 -1.64 12.28 -1.89
N VAL A 21 -0.32 12.35 -2.13
CA VAL A 21 0.22 12.37 -3.49
C VAL A 21 -0.05 11.03 -4.19
N HIS A 22 0.18 9.91 -3.50
CA HIS A 22 -0.17 8.58 -3.98
C HIS A 22 -1.67 8.47 -4.27
N HIS A 23 -2.54 8.88 -3.35
CA HIS A 23 -4.00 8.92 -3.60
C HIS A 23 -4.37 9.73 -4.83
N ARG A 24 -3.72 10.86 -5.06
CA ARG A 24 -3.95 11.71 -6.23
C ARG A 24 -3.56 11.00 -7.53
N HIS A 25 -2.41 10.35 -7.57
CA HIS A 25 -1.97 9.58 -8.75
C HIS A 25 -2.97 8.49 -9.10
N VAL A 26 -3.47 7.76 -8.13
CA VAL A 26 -4.49 6.71 -8.36
C VAL A 26 -5.80 7.32 -8.83
N THR A 27 -6.28 8.40 -8.21
CA THR A 27 -7.56 9.06 -8.57
C THR A 27 -7.51 9.65 -9.98
N LEU A 28 -6.39 10.23 -10.39
CA LEU A 28 -6.22 10.80 -11.72
C LEU A 28 -5.89 9.75 -12.78
N GLY A 29 -5.70 8.49 -12.38
CA GLY A 29 -5.28 7.43 -13.29
C GLY A 29 -3.86 7.62 -13.84
N THR A 30 -3.05 8.47 -13.18
CA THR A 30 -1.64 8.71 -13.53
C THR A 30 -0.71 7.77 -12.77
N GLY A 31 -1.23 7.07 -11.76
CA GLY A 31 -0.52 6.02 -11.04
C GLY A 31 -0.25 4.81 -11.91
N SER A 32 0.79 4.11 -11.60
CA SER A 32 1.33 3.02 -12.39
C SER A 32 0.55 1.72 -12.19
N ASN A 33 -0.56 1.55 -12.90
CA ASN A 33 -1.19 0.23 -13.05
C ASN A 33 -0.42 -0.69 -14.03
N LYS A 34 0.69 -0.20 -14.57
CA LYS A 34 1.52 -0.95 -15.52
C LYS A 34 2.91 -1.08 -14.97
N TRP A 35 3.46 -2.29 -15.04
CA TRP A 35 4.82 -2.53 -14.66
C TRP A 35 5.79 -1.58 -15.39
N ASN A 36 6.71 -1.00 -14.64
CA ASN A 36 7.77 -0.14 -15.11
C ASN A 36 9.10 -0.64 -14.52
N TRP A 37 10.17 -0.59 -15.27
CA TRP A 37 11.50 -1.02 -14.81
C TRP A 37 11.98 -0.27 -13.55
N LYS A 38 11.49 0.94 -13.29
CA LYS A 38 11.79 1.72 -12.09
C LYS A 38 11.29 1.03 -10.80
N HIS A 39 10.24 0.19 -10.89
CA HIS A 39 9.76 -0.57 -9.74
C HIS A 39 10.80 -1.56 -9.21
N MET A 40 11.74 -2.03 -10.06
CA MET A 40 12.87 -2.85 -9.60
C MET A 40 13.76 -2.11 -8.60
N PHE A 41 13.77 -0.78 -8.64
CA PHE A 41 14.48 0.10 -7.71
C PHE A 41 13.55 0.66 -6.63
N LEU A 42 12.35 0.10 -6.49
CA LEU A 42 11.33 0.55 -5.53
C LEU A 42 10.98 2.04 -5.71
N TRP A 43 11.02 2.49 -6.98
CA TRP A 43 10.60 3.82 -7.36
C TRP A 43 9.16 3.77 -7.85
N VAL A 44 8.27 4.46 -7.13
CA VAL A 44 6.81 4.44 -7.36
C VAL A 44 6.35 5.85 -7.70
N ASP A 45 5.54 5.97 -8.74
CA ASP A 45 4.97 7.22 -9.25
C ASP A 45 6.00 8.35 -9.44
N ASP A 46 6.19 9.18 -8.43
CA ASP A 46 7.17 10.26 -8.38
C ASP A 46 8.07 10.15 -7.12
N TRP A 47 8.90 11.17 -6.87
CA TRP A 47 9.77 11.14 -5.69
C TRP A 47 9.00 11.16 -4.36
N LYS A 48 7.80 11.80 -4.29
CA LYS A 48 6.97 11.81 -3.08
C LYS A 48 6.29 10.47 -2.87
N GLY A 49 5.74 9.87 -3.93
CA GLY A 49 5.21 8.50 -3.88
C GLY A 49 6.28 7.48 -3.49
N THR A 50 7.50 7.67 -3.99
CA THR A 50 8.66 6.85 -3.58
C THR A 50 8.98 7.03 -2.10
N VAL A 51 9.00 8.25 -1.58
CA VAL A 51 9.22 8.52 -0.14
C VAL A 51 8.10 7.89 0.70
N ASP A 52 6.86 8.01 0.26
CA ASP A 52 5.70 7.37 0.89
C ASP A 52 5.89 5.85 1.03
N GLN A 53 6.18 5.18 -0.09
CA GLN A 53 6.44 3.74 -0.13
C GLN A 53 7.60 3.33 0.79
N TRP A 54 8.69 4.09 0.80
CA TRP A 54 9.83 3.80 1.64
C TRP A 54 9.51 3.94 3.13
N LEU A 55 8.83 5.01 3.53
CA LEU A 55 8.49 5.26 4.93
C LEU A 55 7.41 4.31 5.45
N MET A 56 6.42 4.00 4.62
CA MET A 56 5.27 3.19 5.05
C MET A 56 5.56 1.69 5.02
N GLU A 57 6.37 1.22 4.09
CA GLU A 57 6.54 -0.20 3.85
C GLU A 57 7.99 -0.69 3.91
N ILE A 58 8.92 -0.05 3.18
CA ILE A 58 10.27 -0.60 2.99
C ILE A 58 11.09 -0.49 4.27
N ILE A 59 11.20 0.70 4.86
CA ILE A 59 11.95 0.92 6.11
C ILE A 59 11.39 0.07 7.25
N PRO A 60 10.06 0.04 7.50
CA PRO A 60 9.49 -0.86 8.50
C PRO A 60 9.79 -2.34 8.25
N THR A 61 9.80 -2.77 6.99
CA THR A 61 10.16 -4.15 6.63
C THR A 61 11.64 -4.44 6.93
N ILE A 62 12.55 -3.52 6.61
CA ILE A 62 13.97 -3.64 6.95
C ILE A 62 14.15 -3.75 8.46
N ILE A 63 13.50 -2.89 9.23
CA ILE A 63 13.56 -2.92 10.71
C ILE A 63 13.04 -4.26 11.24
N PHE A 64 11.92 -4.73 10.72
CA PHE A 64 11.37 -6.04 11.08
C PHE A 64 12.36 -7.18 10.77
N CYS A 65 12.93 -7.19 9.56
CA CYS A 65 13.91 -8.21 9.17
C CYS A 65 15.16 -8.17 10.06
N TRP A 66 15.61 -7.00 10.45
CA TRP A 66 16.74 -6.83 11.36
C TRP A 66 16.43 -7.34 12.78
N VAL A 67 15.29 -6.95 13.35
CA VAL A 67 14.88 -7.35 14.71
C VAL A 67 14.67 -8.86 14.82
N PHE A 68 14.04 -9.47 13.82
CA PHE A 68 13.68 -10.90 13.85
C PHE A 68 14.64 -11.80 13.07
N ASN A 69 15.72 -11.24 12.51
CA ASN A 69 16.71 -11.96 11.68
C ASN A 69 16.07 -12.74 10.52
N GLN A 70 15.12 -12.12 9.82
CA GLN A 70 14.33 -12.75 8.75
C GLN A 70 14.62 -12.12 7.38
N TRP A 71 15.88 -12.05 6.97
CA TRP A 71 16.34 -11.34 5.77
C TRP A 71 15.75 -11.87 4.45
N TRP A 72 15.34 -13.12 4.41
CA TRP A 72 14.65 -13.68 3.24
C TRP A 72 13.31 -12.97 2.96
N LEU A 73 12.63 -12.45 3.99
CA LEU A 73 11.42 -11.67 3.83
C LEU A 73 11.67 -10.37 3.07
N LEU A 74 12.86 -9.78 3.21
CA LEU A 74 13.20 -8.56 2.47
C LEU A 74 13.31 -8.85 0.97
N ALA A 75 13.93 -9.98 0.59
CA ALA A 75 14.01 -10.42 -0.81
C ALA A 75 12.62 -10.74 -1.38
N PHE A 76 11.78 -11.43 -0.60
CA PHE A 76 10.39 -11.72 -0.98
C PHE A 76 9.59 -10.42 -1.14
N TYR A 77 9.71 -9.49 -0.19
CA TYR A 77 9.02 -8.20 -0.22
C TYR A 77 9.45 -7.36 -1.44
N TRP A 78 10.75 -7.30 -1.72
CA TRP A 78 11.25 -6.63 -2.92
C TRP A 78 10.64 -7.20 -4.19
N PHE A 79 10.64 -8.55 -4.33
CA PHE A 79 10.03 -9.22 -5.48
C PHE A 79 8.53 -8.90 -5.58
N TRP A 80 7.82 -8.99 -4.46
CA TRP A 80 6.40 -8.69 -4.40
C TRP A 80 6.10 -7.27 -4.85
N THR A 81 6.76 -6.27 -4.28
CA THR A 81 6.56 -4.86 -4.61
C THR A 81 6.93 -4.57 -6.06
N ALA A 82 8.09 -5.04 -6.52
CA ALA A 82 8.57 -4.76 -7.86
C ALA A 82 7.72 -5.38 -8.98
N PHE A 83 7.11 -6.55 -8.75
CA PHE A 83 6.49 -7.33 -9.83
C PHE A 83 5.01 -7.63 -9.65
N VAL A 84 4.48 -7.58 -8.45
CA VAL A 84 3.11 -8.02 -8.14
C VAL A 84 2.24 -6.88 -7.64
N GLN A 85 2.67 -6.17 -6.59
CA GLN A 85 1.86 -5.18 -5.87
C GLN A 85 1.28 -4.13 -6.81
N GLU A 86 2.11 -3.47 -7.60
CA GLU A 86 1.70 -2.44 -8.54
C GLU A 86 0.66 -2.89 -9.59
N ARG A 87 0.60 -4.19 -9.86
CA ARG A 87 -0.35 -4.75 -10.84
C ARG A 87 -1.71 -5.06 -10.25
N ILE A 88 -1.77 -5.34 -8.96
CA ILE A 88 -3.00 -5.82 -8.31
C ILE A 88 -3.61 -4.78 -7.37
N GLU A 89 -2.80 -3.94 -6.74
CA GLU A 89 -3.23 -3.08 -5.63
C GLU A 89 -4.32 -2.09 -6.05
N HIS A 90 -4.16 -1.46 -7.22
CA HIS A 90 -5.12 -0.49 -7.76
C HIS A 90 -5.92 -1.02 -8.95
N ASN A 91 -5.93 -2.32 -9.17
CA ASN A 91 -6.63 -2.93 -10.29
C ASN A 91 -8.12 -3.14 -9.97
N LYS A 92 -9.00 -2.36 -10.60
CA LYS A 92 -10.45 -2.44 -10.41
C LYS A 92 -11.07 -3.79 -10.76
N ASN A 93 -10.39 -4.60 -11.58
CA ASN A 93 -10.84 -5.93 -11.98
C ASN A 93 -10.32 -7.03 -11.02
N PHE A 94 -9.42 -6.69 -10.10
CA PHE A 94 -8.89 -7.60 -9.11
C PHE A 94 -9.69 -7.49 -7.80
N ASN A 95 -10.25 -8.59 -7.35
CA ASN A 95 -10.95 -8.66 -6.08
C ASN A 95 -10.98 -10.10 -5.58
N ILE A 96 -10.23 -10.38 -4.54
CA ILE A 96 -10.25 -11.66 -3.81
C ILE A 96 -10.52 -11.47 -2.32
N TYR A 97 -11.30 -10.43 -1.98
CA TYR A 97 -11.75 -10.22 -0.61
C TYR A 97 -12.59 -11.42 -0.12
N PRO A 98 -12.44 -11.92 1.13
CA PRO A 98 -11.66 -11.33 2.22
C PRO A 98 -10.22 -11.87 2.37
N ILE A 99 -9.65 -12.49 1.35
CA ILE A 99 -8.30 -13.06 1.44
C ILE A 99 -7.24 -11.96 1.32
N LEU A 100 -7.36 -11.10 0.29
CA LEU A 100 -6.50 -9.94 0.13
C LEU A 100 -7.32 -8.66 0.07
N SER A 101 -6.75 -7.57 0.56
CA SER A 101 -7.31 -6.24 0.56
C SER A 101 -6.94 -5.39 -0.67
N SER A 102 -6.19 -5.96 -1.61
CA SER A 102 -5.78 -5.28 -2.84
C SER A 102 -6.91 -5.16 -3.86
N GLY A 103 -6.72 -4.33 -4.87
CA GLY A 103 -7.62 -4.19 -6.00
C GLY A 103 -8.87 -3.37 -5.70
N LYS A 104 -10.02 -3.84 -6.13
CA LYS A 104 -11.31 -3.14 -5.97
C LYS A 104 -11.56 -2.73 -4.52
N TRP A 105 -11.20 -3.57 -3.55
CA TRP A 105 -11.39 -3.29 -2.13
C TRP A 105 -10.51 -2.12 -1.65
N HIS A 106 -9.24 -2.06 -2.08
CA HIS A 106 -8.33 -0.96 -1.74
C HIS A 106 -8.73 0.35 -2.43
N LEU A 107 -9.30 0.28 -3.64
CA LEU A 107 -9.81 1.47 -4.33
C LEU A 107 -10.98 2.16 -3.59
N VAL A 108 -11.70 1.48 -2.71
CA VAL A 108 -12.67 2.12 -1.79
C VAL A 108 -11.94 3.04 -0.82
N HIS A 109 -10.77 2.62 -0.30
CA HIS A 109 -9.92 3.46 0.54
C HIS A 109 -9.50 4.75 -0.19
N HIS A 110 -9.10 4.65 -1.46
CA HIS A 110 -8.74 5.84 -2.26
C HIS A 110 -9.89 6.84 -2.47
N ARG A 111 -11.15 6.38 -2.38
CA ARG A 111 -12.34 7.24 -2.42
C ARG A 111 -12.71 7.79 -1.05
N ASN A 112 -12.49 7.02 0.00
CA ASN A 112 -12.79 7.35 1.38
C ASN A 112 -11.63 6.92 2.28
N CYS A 113 -10.74 7.85 2.58
CA CYS A 113 -9.53 7.64 3.37
C CYS A 113 -9.77 7.22 4.84
N ASN A 114 -11.03 7.06 5.27
CA ASN A 114 -11.36 6.66 6.64
C ASN A 114 -11.68 5.17 6.79
N VAL A 115 -11.60 4.40 5.72
CA VAL A 115 -11.92 2.96 5.69
C VAL A 115 -10.87 2.18 4.92
N ASN A 116 -10.84 0.86 5.10
CA ASN A 116 -10.04 -0.08 4.29
C ASN A 116 -8.54 0.24 4.26
N TYR A 117 -7.93 0.43 5.43
CA TYR A 117 -6.51 0.75 5.55
C TYR A 117 -5.55 -0.43 5.27
N GLY A 118 -6.06 -1.67 5.24
CA GLY A 118 -5.27 -2.85 4.95
C GLY A 118 -4.78 -2.85 3.51
N VAL A 119 -3.47 -2.97 3.30
CA VAL A 119 -2.86 -3.05 1.97
C VAL A 119 -2.79 -4.50 1.47
N PHE A 120 -2.41 -5.44 2.35
CA PHE A 120 -2.30 -6.86 2.01
C PHE A 120 -3.49 -7.68 2.50
N PHE A 121 -3.81 -7.59 3.78
CA PHE A 121 -4.86 -8.39 4.42
C PHE A 121 -5.88 -7.50 5.12
N PRO A 122 -7.20 -7.78 4.95
CA PRO A 122 -8.26 -6.97 5.55
C PRO A 122 -8.53 -7.31 7.03
N ILE A 123 -7.79 -8.25 7.62
CA ILE A 123 -8.05 -8.75 8.97
C ILE A 123 -8.10 -7.64 10.03
N TRP A 124 -7.23 -6.64 9.91
CA TRP A 124 -7.19 -5.52 10.85
C TRP A 124 -8.37 -4.56 10.64
N ASP A 125 -8.79 -4.35 9.40
CA ASP A 125 -9.99 -3.55 9.10
C ASP A 125 -11.23 -4.22 9.66
N ILE A 126 -11.37 -5.53 9.48
CA ILE A 126 -12.49 -6.32 10.03
C ILE A 126 -12.48 -6.25 11.56
N LEU A 127 -11.33 -6.46 12.20
CA LEU A 127 -11.17 -6.45 13.64
C LEU A 127 -11.49 -5.09 14.27
N PHE A 128 -11.04 -4.00 13.63
CA PHE A 128 -11.23 -2.63 14.11
C PHE A 128 -12.43 -1.92 13.48
N ARG A 129 -13.25 -2.65 12.72
CA ARG A 129 -14.47 -2.14 12.07
C ARG A 129 -14.23 -0.92 11.20
N THR A 130 -13.11 -0.93 10.51
CA THR A 130 -12.76 0.05 9.49
C THR A 130 -12.98 -0.49 8.08
N ASP A 131 -13.50 -1.72 7.96
CA ASP A 131 -13.88 -2.30 6.68
C ASP A 131 -15.16 -1.63 6.15
N SER A 132 -15.14 -1.26 4.88
CA SER A 132 -16.32 -0.80 4.15
C SER A 132 -16.57 -1.75 2.98
N LYS A 133 -17.83 -2.19 2.87
CA LYS A 133 -18.22 -3.05 1.75
C LYS A 133 -18.18 -2.26 0.44
N LEU A 134 -17.88 -2.99 -0.61
CA LEU A 134 -17.96 -2.51 -1.98
C LEU A 134 -19.44 -2.39 -2.37
N ASP A 135 -19.90 -1.18 -2.53
CA ASP A 135 -21.13 -0.91 -3.28
C ASP A 135 -20.85 -0.90 -4.79
#